data_99dbf751a824b77447bc3248754bd972
#
_entry.id   99dbf751a824b77447bc3248754bd972
#
_cell.length_a   1.000
_cell.length_b   1.000
_cell.length_c   1.000
_cell.angle_alpha   90.00
_cell.angle_beta   90.00
_cell.angle_gamma   90.00
#
_symmetry.space_group_name_H-M   'P 1'
#
loop_
_entity.id
_entity.type
_entity.pdbx_description
1 polymer ?
#
loop_
_entity_poly.entity_id
_entity_poly.type
_entity_poly.pdbx_seq_one_letter_code
_entity_poly.pdbx_strand_id
1 'polypeptide(L)'
;MKNLFLLIMLACFTFSVNAQDDKATDNFSKWQARFRVISVMPSAGDDIDGADVDISTAYVPELDFTYFFNKNVAVELILATTKHDVDLDIDGGGTADLGHVWLLPPTLNLQYHFYADDFKPYVGAGINYTLFYGVDEGDVVDMDYENSLGFSLQAGVDYNLNDKWFLNLDIKQLFLSTDVDVDTGEGVLPVEVDINPLIIGLGVGMKF
;
A
#
# COMPACT_ATOMS: atom_id res chain seq x y z
N MET A 1 23.07 -1.07 -2.01
CA MET A 1 21.62 -0.90 -2.20
C MET A 1 21.08 0.46 -1.76
N LYS A 2 21.63 1.10 -0.72
CA LYS A 2 21.21 2.47 -0.28
C LYS A 2 21.28 3.55 -1.38
N ASN A 3 22.19 3.42 -2.35
CA ASN A 3 22.37 4.42 -3.42
C ASN A 3 21.37 4.27 -4.58
N LEU A 4 20.75 3.10 -4.75
CA LEU A 4 19.76 2.88 -5.80
C LEU A 4 18.42 3.51 -5.44
N PHE A 5 18.05 3.49 -4.15
CA PHE A 5 16.82 4.11 -3.64
C PHE A 5 16.85 5.65 -3.78
N LEU A 6 18.02 6.26 -3.50
CA LEU A 6 18.23 7.70 -3.68
C LEU A 6 18.15 8.11 -5.16
N LEU A 7 18.56 7.24 -6.09
CA LEU A 7 18.53 7.49 -7.52
C LEU A 7 17.09 7.44 -8.07
N ILE A 8 16.26 6.55 -7.58
CA ILE A 8 14.83 6.44 -7.97
C ILE A 8 14.05 7.66 -7.44
N MET A 9 14.29 8.09 -6.21
CA MET A 9 13.70 9.32 -5.67
C MET A 9 14.16 10.57 -6.43
N LEU A 10 15.42 10.63 -6.84
CA LEU A 10 15.97 11.78 -7.58
C LEU A 10 15.50 11.81 -9.05
N ALA A 11 15.24 10.66 -9.67
CA ALA A 11 14.72 10.56 -11.03
C ALA A 11 13.28 11.08 -11.15
N CYS A 12 12.47 11.00 -10.10
CA CYS A 12 11.12 11.55 -10.07
C CYS A 12 11.09 13.09 -10.04
N PHE A 13 12.17 13.76 -9.63
CA PHE A 13 12.23 15.23 -9.53
C PHE A 13 12.77 15.95 -10.76
N THR A 14 13.26 15.26 -11.79
CA THR A 14 13.85 15.88 -12.98
C THR A 14 12.93 16.00 -14.18
N PHE A 15 11.66 15.67 -14.07
CA PHE A 15 10.69 15.99 -15.11
C PHE A 15 10.39 17.49 -15.06
N SER A 16 11.22 18.28 -15.74
CA SER A 16 10.89 19.66 -16.08
C SER A 16 9.61 19.66 -16.91
N VAL A 17 8.50 20.04 -16.29
CA VAL A 17 7.23 20.27 -16.99
C VAL A 17 7.42 21.46 -17.92
N ASN A 18 7.74 21.22 -19.19
CA ASN A 18 7.46 22.17 -20.23
C ASN A 18 5.93 22.19 -20.44
N ALA A 19 5.26 23.06 -19.69
CA ALA A 19 3.89 23.42 -19.97
C ALA A 19 3.88 24.21 -21.28
N GLN A 20 3.66 23.50 -22.38
CA GLN A 20 3.36 24.13 -23.64
C GLN A 20 1.87 24.46 -23.63
N ASP A 21 1.57 25.76 -23.64
CA ASP A 21 0.23 26.36 -23.74
C ASP A 21 -0.51 25.83 -24.96
N ASP A 22 -1.31 24.81 -24.82
CA ASP A 22 -2.44 24.57 -25.72
C ASP A 22 -3.64 25.32 -25.13
N LYS A 23 -3.94 26.46 -25.72
CA LYS A 23 -5.14 27.26 -25.47
C LYS A 23 -6.39 26.50 -25.91
N ALA A 24 -6.86 25.63 -25.07
CA ALA A 24 -8.25 25.20 -24.97
C ALA A 24 -8.62 25.28 -23.50
N THR A 25 -9.63 26.09 -23.19
CA THR A 25 -10.20 26.35 -21.86
C THR A 25 -10.84 25.08 -21.29
N ASP A 26 -10.04 24.11 -20.94
CA ASP A 26 -10.44 22.96 -20.16
C ASP A 26 -9.64 23.05 -18.84
N ASN A 27 -10.30 23.46 -17.75
CA ASN A 27 -9.75 23.54 -16.40
C ASN A 27 -9.41 22.12 -15.86
N PHE A 28 -8.73 21.32 -16.67
CA PHE A 28 -8.33 19.97 -16.33
C PHE A 28 -7.01 20.00 -15.54
N SER A 29 -7.10 19.81 -14.23
CA SER A 29 -5.93 19.66 -13.36
C SER A 29 -5.27 18.32 -13.60
N LYS A 30 -3.98 18.34 -13.96
CA LYS A 30 -3.21 17.11 -14.21
C LYS A 30 -2.73 16.43 -12.95
N TRP A 31 -2.69 17.14 -11.84
CA TRP A 31 -2.20 16.61 -10.58
C TRP A 31 -3.30 16.58 -9.53
N GLN A 32 -3.30 15.53 -8.74
CA GLN A 32 -4.11 15.40 -7.53
C GLN A 32 -3.22 14.87 -6.41
N ALA A 33 -3.53 15.31 -5.19
CA ALA A 33 -3.01 14.69 -3.97
C ALA A 33 -4.19 14.31 -3.08
N ARG A 34 -4.10 13.15 -2.42
CA ARG A 34 -5.11 12.69 -1.45
C ARG A 34 -4.44 12.41 -0.13
N PHE A 35 -5.18 12.69 0.93
CA PHE A 35 -4.89 12.23 2.28
C PHE A 35 -6.06 11.37 2.73
N ARG A 36 -5.78 10.14 3.10
CA ARG A 36 -6.77 9.14 3.55
C ARG A 36 -6.41 8.64 4.95
N VAL A 37 -7.42 8.24 5.69
CA VAL A 37 -7.27 7.28 6.79
C VAL A 37 -7.67 5.92 6.23
N ILE A 38 -6.80 4.94 6.37
CA ILE A 38 -7.01 3.61 5.83
C ILE A 38 -7.07 2.58 6.95
N SER A 39 -7.88 1.53 6.74
CA SER A 39 -7.85 0.28 7.49
C SER A 39 -7.11 -0.74 6.63
N VAL A 40 -6.03 -1.31 7.16
CA VAL A 40 -5.26 -2.38 6.52
C VAL A 40 -5.60 -3.67 7.24
N MET A 41 -6.24 -4.59 6.56
CA MET A 41 -6.73 -5.87 7.08
C MET A 41 -5.97 -6.99 6.36
N PRO A 42 -4.86 -7.50 6.92
CA PRO A 42 -4.17 -8.65 6.39
C PRO A 42 -5.09 -9.88 6.40
N SER A 43 -4.90 -10.76 5.43
CA SER A 43 -5.53 -12.07 5.38
C SER A 43 -4.39 -13.08 5.31
N ALA A 44 -3.80 -13.37 6.46
CA ALA A 44 -2.73 -14.35 6.52
C ALA A 44 -3.27 -15.71 6.05
N GLY A 45 -2.64 -16.24 5.00
CA GLY A 45 -2.78 -17.62 4.61
C GLY A 45 -1.47 -18.28 4.99
N ASP A 46 -1.53 -19.32 5.78
CA ASP A 46 -0.38 -20.06 6.26
C ASP A 46 -0.51 -21.53 5.90
N ASP A 47 0.59 -22.09 5.44
CA ASP A 47 0.75 -23.53 5.23
C ASP A 47 1.48 -24.17 6.44
N ILE A 48 1.27 -23.64 7.67
CA ILE A 48 1.89 -24.20 8.86
C ILE A 48 0.96 -25.27 9.43
N ASP A 49 1.33 -26.53 9.29
CA ASP A 49 0.56 -27.66 9.85
C ASP A 49 0.43 -27.52 11.39
N GLY A 50 -0.78 -27.28 11.88
CA GLY A 50 -1.10 -27.23 13.30
C GLY A 50 -0.90 -25.86 13.97
N ALA A 51 -0.81 -24.77 13.22
CA ALA A 51 -0.79 -23.41 13.74
C ALA A 51 -1.33 -22.42 12.70
N ASP A 52 -1.95 -21.34 13.17
CA ASP A 52 -2.46 -20.23 12.35
C ASP A 52 -1.71 -18.93 12.70
N VAL A 53 -1.27 -18.17 11.69
CA VAL A 53 -0.67 -16.84 11.89
C VAL A 53 -1.78 -15.78 11.90
N ASP A 54 -1.89 -15.03 12.99
CA ASP A 54 -2.77 -13.86 13.10
C ASP A 54 -1.97 -12.56 12.98
N ILE A 55 -2.38 -11.70 12.04
CA ILE A 55 -1.76 -10.40 11.80
C ILE A 55 -2.78 -9.31 12.09
N SER A 56 -2.46 -8.42 13.02
CA SER A 56 -3.36 -7.38 13.48
C SER A 56 -3.79 -6.40 12.38
N THR A 57 -5.04 -5.93 12.44
CA THR A 57 -5.54 -4.84 11.58
C THR A 57 -4.94 -3.51 12.02
N ALA A 58 -4.41 -2.73 11.08
CA ALA A 58 -3.86 -1.41 11.34
C ALA A 58 -4.74 -0.29 10.77
N TYR A 59 -4.78 0.85 11.49
CA TYR A 59 -5.43 2.09 11.05
C TYR A 59 -4.38 3.19 10.96
N VAL A 60 -4.11 3.66 9.75
CA VAL A 60 -2.99 4.58 9.51
C VAL A 60 -3.35 5.68 8.50
N PRO A 61 -2.62 6.82 8.52
CA PRO A 61 -2.70 7.80 7.46
C PRO A 61 -2.00 7.28 6.19
N GLU A 62 -2.58 7.61 5.04
CA GLU A 62 -2.05 7.34 3.71
C GLU A 62 -2.01 8.64 2.90
N LEU A 63 -0.95 8.83 2.14
CA LEU A 63 -0.78 9.94 1.22
C LEU A 63 -0.58 9.39 -0.19
N ASP A 64 -1.30 9.94 -1.18
CA ASP A 64 -1.07 9.61 -2.57
C ASP A 64 -0.95 10.85 -3.47
N PHE A 65 -0.26 10.65 -4.58
CA PHE A 65 -0.11 11.61 -5.65
C PHE A 65 -0.50 10.97 -6.98
N THR A 66 -1.47 11.58 -7.67
CA THR A 66 -1.98 11.09 -8.94
C THR A 66 -1.65 12.07 -10.06
N TYR A 67 -1.07 11.56 -11.14
CA TYR A 67 -0.82 12.31 -12.36
C TYR A 67 -1.68 11.79 -13.51
N PHE A 68 -2.45 12.66 -14.13
CA PHE A 68 -3.34 12.37 -15.25
C PHE A 68 -2.62 12.59 -16.58
N PHE A 69 -2.48 11.56 -17.38
CA PHE A 69 -2.02 11.65 -18.78
C PHE A 69 -3.09 12.29 -19.67
N ASN A 70 -4.35 11.97 -19.40
CA ASN A 70 -5.55 12.55 -19.99
C ASN A 70 -6.71 12.49 -18.98
N LYS A 71 -7.91 12.91 -19.38
CA LYS A 71 -9.07 12.95 -18.46
C LYS A 71 -9.39 11.60 -17.79
N ASN A 72 -9.09 10.48 -18.46
CA ASN A 72 -9.49 9.16 -18.01
C ASN A 72 -8.34 8.32 -17.45
N VAL A 73 -7.10 8.53 -17.92
CA VAL A 73 -5.96 7.68 -17.58
C VAL A 73 -4.99 8.43 -16.68
N ALA A 74 -4.67 7.83 -15.55
CA ALA A 74 -3.75 8.39 -14.57
C ALA A 74 -2.80 7.33 -14.00
N VAL A 75 -1.70 7.79 -13.43
CA VAL A 75 -0.81 7.00 -12.56
C VAL A 75 -0.86 7.57 -11.16
N GLU A 76 -0.96 6.70 -10.17
CA GLU A 76 -1.02 7.04 -8.75
C GLU A 76 0.17 6.41 -8.02
N LEU A 77 0.88 7.20 -7.23
CA LEU A 77 1.87 6.74 -6.27
C LEU A 77 1.30 6.84 -4.86
N ILE A 78 1.22 5.72 -4.17
CA ILE A 78 0.68 5.60 -2.82
C ILE A 78 1.82 5.40 -1.83
N LEU A 79 1.77 6.11 -0.70
CA LEU A 79 2.74 6.05 0.37
C LEU A 79 2.01 5.96 1.72
N ALA A 80 2.28 4.90 2.47
CA ALA A 80 1.83 4.71 3.83
C ALA A 80 2.89 3.90 4.60
N THR A 81 2.82 3.92 5.90
CA THR A 81 3.57 2.98 6.74
C THR A 81 2.62 2.39 7.77
N THR A 82 2.74 1.10 8.00
CA THR A 82 1.89 0.35 8.92
C THR A 82 2.74 -0.41 9.92
N LYS A 83 2.19 -0.64 11.11
CA LYS A 83 2.74 -1.55 12.11
C LYS A 83 1.71 -2.65 12.32
N HIS A 84 2.16 -3.87 12.31
CA HIS A 84 1.32 -5.03 12.60
C HIS A 84 1.96 -5.86 13.71
N ASP A 85 1.15 -6.22 14.70
CA ASP A 85 1.51 -7.22 15.69
C ASP A 85 1.20 -8.60 15.07
N VAL A 86 2.05 -9.59 15.34
CA VAL A 86 1.99 -10.93 14.75
C VAL A 86 1.96 -11.96 15.87
N ASP A 87 0.94 -12.79 15.85
CA ASP A 87 0.74 -13.87 16.81
C ASP A 87 0.66 -15.22 16.08
N LEU A 88 1.09 -16.29 16.74
CA LEU A 88 0.98 -17.66 16.26
C LEU A 88 0.03 -18.44 17.17
N ASP A 89 -1.13 -18.80 16.64
CA ASP A 89 -2.10 -19.66 17.35
C ASP A 89 -1.80 -21.13 17.07
N ILE A 90 -1.41 -21.88 18.12
CA ILE A 90 -1.01 -23.29 18.01
C ILE A 90 -2.21 -24.18 18.35
N ASP A 91 -2.57 -25.10 17.45
CA ASP A 91 -3.66 -26.05 17.63
C ASP A 91 -3.53 -26.86 18.93
N GLY A 92 -4.45 -26.60 19.88
CA GLY A 92 -4.47 -27.26 21.18
C GLY A 92 -3.36 -26.86 22.17
N GLY A 93 -2.59 -25.83 21.84
CA GLY A 93 -1.43 -25.37 22.62
C GLY A 93 -1.61 -24.02 23.29
N GLY A 94 -1.86 -22.97 22.58
CA GLY A 94 -1.88 -21.59 23.07
C GLY A 94 -1.36 -20.64 22.00
N THR A 95 -1.28 -19.36 22.32
CA THR A 95 -0.78 -18.32 21.41
C THR A 95 0.67 -17.98 21.79
N ALA A 96 1.56 -17.89 20.79
CA ALA A 96 2.91 -17.36 20.94
C ALA A 96 2.97 -15.95 20.34
N ASP A 97 3.53 -15.00 21.07
CA ASP A 97 3.76 -13.64 20.59
C ASP A 97 5.00 -13.62 19.69
N LEU A 98 4.82 -13.32 18.40
CA LEU A 98 5.90 -13.16 17.42
C LEU A 98 6.33 -11.69 17.27
N GLY A 99 5.88 -10.83 18.20
CA GLY A 99 6.27 -9.42 18.21
C GLY A 99 5.57 -8.57 17.17
N HIS A 100 6.32 -7.69 16.52
CA HIS A 100 5.73 -6.81 15.53
C HIS A 100 6.69 -6.44 14.40
N VAL A 101 6.11 -6.03 13.27
CA VAL A 101 6.87 -5.58 12.11
C VAL A 101 6.27 -4.31 11.52
N TRP A 102 7.12 -3.40 11.06
CA TRP A 102 6.74 -2.23 10.31
C TRP A 102 6.89 -2.48 8.82
N LEU A 103 5.89 -2.03 8.04
CA LEU A 103 5.85 -2.15 6.60
C LEU A 103 5.79 -0.77 5.95
N LEU A 104 6.55 -0.59 4.88
CA LEU A 104 6.44 0.54 3.97
C LEU A 104 6.19 -0.02 2.55
N PRO A 105 4.92 -0.07 2.09
CA PRO A 105 4.51 -0.63 0.82
C PRO A 105 4.27 0.44 -0.27
N PRO A 106 5.29 1.15 -0.81
CA PRO A 106 5.04 2.01 -1.96
C PRO A 106 4.36 1.24 -3.08
N THR A 107 3.23 1.79 -3.55
CA THR A 107 2.40 1.18 -4.57
C THR A 107 2.23 2.14 -5.75
N LEU A 108 2.44 1.63 -6.96
CA LEU A 108 2.27 2.38 -8.20
C LEU A 108 1.12 1.76 -9.01
N ASN A 109 -0.01 2.49 -9.12
CA ASN A 109 -1.19 2.04 -9.84
C ASN A 109 -1.38 2.83 -11.14
N LEU A 110 -1.75 2.13 -12.21
CA LEU A 110 -2.37 2.72 -13.38
C LEU A 110 -3.88 2.72 -13.16
N GLN A 111 -4.52 3.89 -13.28
CA GLN A 111 -5.95 4.07 -13.04
C GLN A 111 -6.67 4.48 -14.31
N TYR A 112 -7.93 4.01 -14.42
CA TYR A 112 -8.89 4.49 -15.40
C TYR A 112 -10.10 5.11 -14.69
N HIS A 113 -10.35 6.39 -14.96
CA HIS A 113 -11.41 7.18 -14.35
C HIS A 113 -12.61 7.33 -15.27
N PHE A 114 -13.78 7.16 -14.70
CA PHE A 114 -15.08 7.43 -15.34
C PHE A 114 -15.62 8.76 -14.81
N TYR A 115 -16.55 9.37 -15.54
CA TYR A 115 -17.17 10.64 -15.15
C TYR A 115 -18.69 10.47 -15.12
N ALA A 116 -19.29 10.81 -14.00
CA ALA A 116 -20.74 10.78 -13.76
C ALA A 116 -21.12 11.99 -12.90
N ASP A 117 -21.30 13.14 -13.51
CA ASP A 117 -21.55 14.43 -12.85
C ASP A 117 -20.49 14.76 -11.80
N ASP A 118 -20.87 14.89 -10.53
CA ASP A 118 -19.95 15.15 -9.42
C ASP A 118 -19.16 13.91 -8.98
N PHE A 119 -19.56 12.72 -9.40
CA PHE A 119 -18.90 11.46 -9.10
C PHE A 119 -17.87 11.10 -10.17
N LYS A 120 -16.71 10.67 -9.72
CA LYS A 120 -15.62 10.22 -10.57
C LYS A 120 -15.12 8.86 -10.09
N PRO A 121 -15.87 7.77 -10.40
CA PRO A 121 -15.41 6.43 -10.08
C PRO A 121 -14.17 6.07 -10.88
N TYR A 122 -13.35 5.18 -10.31
CA TYR A 122 -12.14 4.69 -10.96
C TYR A 122 -11.86 3.23 -10.60
N VAL A 123 -11.11 2.59 -11.47
CA VAL A 123 -10.49 1.28 -11.23
C VAL A 123 -9.00 1.39 -11.52
N GLY A 124 -8.20 0.58 -10.85
CA GLY A 124 -6.77 0.59 -11.01
C GLY A 124 -6.14 -0.78 -10.81
N ALA A 125 -4.98 -0.95 -11.39
CA ALA A 125 -4.11 -2.08 -11.14
C ALA A 125 -2.65 -1.62 -11.16
N GLY A 126 -1.81 -2.28 -10.39
CA GLY A 126 -0.43 -1.85 -10.28
C GLY A 126 0.49 -2.84 -9.59
N ILE A 127 1.65 -2.33 -9.23
CA ILE A 127 2.70 -3.06 -8.54
C ILE A 127 2.94 -2.43 -7.17
N ASN A 128 3.26 -3.27 -6.22
CA ASN A 128 3.61 -2.92 -4.86
C ASN A 128 5.01 -3.48 -4.56
N TYR A 129 5.84 -2.70 -3.86
CA TYR A 129 7.10 -3.19 -3.32
C TYR A 129 7.15 -2.92 -1.82
N THR A 130 6.96 -3.97 -1.03
CA THR A 130 6.89 -3.86 0.43
C THR A 130 8.29 -3.99 1.05
N LEU A 131 8.65 -2.97 1.84
CA LEU A 131 9.84 -2.96 2.67
C LEU A 131 9.45 -3.29 4.10
N PHE A 132 10.08 -4.30 4.68
CA PHE A 132 9.92 -4.67 6.08
C PHE A 132 11.05 -4.05 6.91
N TYR A 133 10.73 -3.51 8.09
CA TYR A 133 11.71 -2.87 8.98
C TYR A 133 11.20 -2.80 10.43
N GLY A 134 12.10 -2.54 11.37
CA GLY A 134 11.74 -2.33 12.78
C GLY A 134 11.04 -3.55 13.39
N VAL A 135 11.58 -4.72 13.11
CA VAL A 135 11.12 -5.98 13.65
C VAL A 135 11.40 -6.02 15.16
N ASP A 136 10.43 -6.50 15.92
CA ASP A 136 10.55 -6.90 17.32
C ASP A 136 10.20 -8.39 17.35
N GLU A 137 11.06 -9.19 17.93
CA GLU A 137 11.06 -10.65 17.77
C GLU A 137 10.10 -11.38 18.75
N GLY A 138 9.51 -10.66 19.72
CA GLY A 138 8.59 -11.26 20.70
C GLY A 138 9.23 -12.42 21.48
N ASP A 139 8.65 -13.62 21.41
CA ASP A 139 9.07 -14.82 22.12
C ASP A 139 10.15 -15.65 21.38
N VAL A 140 10.53 -15.28 20.14
CA VAL A 140 11.57 -15.95 19.35
C VAL A 140 12.93 -15.25 19.46
N VAL A 141 14.00 -15.88 18.98
CA VAL A 141 15.38 -15.35 19.14
C VAL A 141 15.69 -14.27 18.11
N ASP A 142 15.25 -14.45 16.86
CA ASP A 142 15.44 -13.51 15.73
C ASP A 142 14.42 -13.77 14.63
N MET A 143 14.03 -12.71 13.90
CA MET A 143 13.15 -12.79 12.73
C MET A 143 13.66 -11.87 11.63
N ASP A 144 13.88 -12.42 10.44
CA ASP A 144 14.28 -11.65 9.26
C ASP A 144 13.23 -11.79 8.15
N TYR A 145 12.71 -10.67 7.70
CA TYR A 145 11.69 -10.57 6.64
C TYR A 145 12.33 -10.15 5.32
N GLU A 146 12.07 -10.90 4.27
CA GLU A 146 12.48 -10.49 2.94
C GLU A 146 11.53 -9.43 2.36
N ASN A 147 12.12 -8.42 1.65
CA ASN A 147 11.31 -7.44 0.95
C ASN A 147 10.56 -8.08 -0.22
N SER A 148 9.28 -7.76 -0.37
CA SER A 148 8.40 -8.44 -1.32
C SER A 148 7.92 -7.53 -2.45
N LEU A 149 7.78 -8.13 -3.64
CA LEU A 149 7.13 -7.53 -4.79
C LEU A 149 5.73 -8.14 -4.96
N GLY A 150 4.70 -7.31 -4.93
CA GLY A 150 3.32 -7.72 -5.07
C GLY A 150 2.58 -6.99 -6.17
N PHE A 151 1.30 -7.34 -6.31
CA PHE A 151 0.36 -6.70 -7.22
C PHE A 151 -0.75 -6.00 -6.44
N SER A 152 -1.36 -4.98 -7.07
CA SER A 152 -2.46 -4.21 -6.53
C SER A 152 -3.64 -4.21 -7.49
N LEU A 153 -4.84 -4.44 -6.96
CA LEU A 153 -6.10 -4.11 -7.62
C LEU A 153 -6.83 -3.06 -6.79
N GLN A 154 -7.42 -2.08 -7.46
CA GLN A 154 -8.02 -0.92 -6.80
C GLN A 154 -9.35 -0.54 -7.47
N ALA A 155 -10.31 -0.12 -6.66
CA ALA A 155 -11.53 0.54 -7.10
C ALA A 155 -11.88 1.66 -6.10
N GLY A 156 -12.35 2.79 -6.61
CA GLY A 156 -12.72 3.89 -5.75
C GLY A 156 -13.60 4.91 -6.43
N VAL A 157 -13.95 5.94 -5.68
CA VAL A 157 -14.76 7.06 -6.19
C VAL A 157 -14.31 8.37 -5.55
N ASP A 158 -14.12 9.38 -6.40
CA ASP A 158 -13.99 10.78 -5.97
C ASP A 158 -15.35 11.46 -6.08
N TYR A 159 -15.79 12.16 -5.04
CA TYR A 159 -16.96 13.03 -5.04
C TYR A 159 -16.50 14.49 -5.01
N ASN A 160 -16.71 15.23 -6.09
CA ASN A 160 -16.29 16.62 -6.23
C ASN A 160 -17.15 17.54 -5.33
N LEU A 161 -16.51 18.21 -4.39
CA LEU A 161 -17.13 19.25 -3.56
C LEU A 161 -17.12 20.61 -4.27
N ASN A 162 -16.09 20.85 -5.06
CA ASN A 162 -15.90 22.03 -5.90
C ASN A 162 -14.77 21.75 -6.95
N ASP A 163 -14.36 22.75 -7.69
CA ASP A 163 -13.33 22.60 -8.73
C ASP A 163 -11.98 22.11 -8.18
N LYS A 164 -11.70 22.33 -6.89
CA LYS A 164 -10.40 22.04 -6.27
C LYS A 164 -10.44 20.86 -5.32
N TRP A 165 -11.49 20.69 -4.52
CA TRP A 165 -11.56 19.71 -3.44
C TRP A 165 -12.57 18.61 -3.74
N PHE A 166 -12.26 17.39 -3.30
CA PHE A 166 -13.13 16.23 -3.41
C PHE A 166 -12.98 15.31 -2.19
N LEU A 167 -14.02 14.53 -1.92
CA LEU A 167 -13.97 13.38 -1.01
C LEU A 167 -13.58 12.13 -1.80
N ASN A 168 -12.90 11.20 -1.16
CA ASN A 168 -12.49 9.94 -1.77
C ASN A 168 -12.87 8.76 -0.88
N LEU A 169 -13.41 7.73 -1.50
CA LEU A 169 -13.55 6.39 -0.95
C LEU A 169 -12.78 5.42 -1.85
N ASP A 170 -11.97 4.56 -1.25
CA ASP A 170 -11.05 3.66 -1.95
C ASP A 170 -11.04 2.28 -1.33
N ILE A 171 -10.99 1.25 -2.15
CA ILE A 171 -10.79 -0.14 -1.77
C ILE A 171 -9.64 -0.69 -2.60
N LYS A 172 -8.64 -1.28 -1.93
CA LYS A 172 -7.49 -1.92 -2.57
C LYS A 172 -7.32 -3.33 -2.03
N GLN A 173 -7.01 -4.26 -2.92
CA GLN A 173 -6.50 -5.58 -2.59
C GLN A 173 -5.05 -5.64 -3.03
N LEU A 174 -4.15 -5.91 -2.11
CA LEU A 174 -2.77 -6.26 -2.43
C LEU A 174 -2.65 -7.79 -2.45
N PHE A 175 -1.78 -8.28 -3.32
CA PHE A 175 -1.41 -9.69 -3.43
C PHE A 175 0.09 -9.74 -3.25
N LEU A 176 0.54 -10.16 -2.08
CA LEU A 176 1.95 -10.24 -1.73
C LEU A 176 2.19 -11.33 -0.70
N SER A 177 3.31 -12.03 -0.85
CA SER A 177 3.88 -12.93 0.16
C SER A 177 5.29 -12.48 0.52
N THR A 178 5.80 -12.93 1.66
CA THR A 178 7.18 -12.69 2.09
C THR A 178 7.76 -13.95 2.68
N ASP A 179 9.04 -14.18 2.44
CA ASP A 179 9.80 -15.20 3.14
C ASP A 179 10.29 -14.64 4.47
N VAL A 180 10.11 -15.42 5.54
CA VAL A 180 10.49 -15.07 6.90
C VAL A 180 11.39 -16.16 7.45
N ASP A 181 12.61 -15.80 7.86
CA ASP A 181 13.50 -16.70 8.59
C ASP A 181 13.28 -16.51 10.09
N VAL A 182 12.76 -17.55 10.76
CA VAL A 182 12.47 -17.56 12.19
C VAL A 182 13.53 -18.38 12.93
N ASP A 183 14.34 -17.73 13.80
CA ASP A 183 15.29 -18.43 14.68
C ASP A 183 14.63 -18.73 16.04
N THR A 184 14.40 -20.00 16.30
CA THR A 184 13.82 -20.49 17.56
C THR A 184 14.88 -20.80 18.64
N GLY A 185 16.18 -20.61 18.33
CA GLY A 185 17.30 -21.02 19.19
C GLY A 185 17.70 -22.49 19.04
N GLU A 186 16.87 -23.31 18.38
CA GLU A 186 17.19 -24.69 18.01
C GLU A 186 17.55 -24.80 16.51
N GLY A 187 17.28 -23.74 15.74
CA GLY A 187 17.58 -23.61 14.30
C GLY A 187 16.69 -22.57 13.64
N VAL A 188 17.07 -22.20 12.40
CA VAL A 188 16.33 -21.27 11.56
C VAL A 188 15.30 -22.04 10.73
N LEU A 189 14.05 -21.61 10.80
CA LEU A 189 12.92 -22.15 10.04
C LEU A 189 12.51 -21.11 8.99
N PRO A 190 12.69 -21.39 7.67
CA PRO A 190 12.14 -20.56 6.62
C PRO A 190 10.63 -20.80 6.49
N VAL A 191 9.84 -19.72 6.52
CA VAL A 191 8.38 -19.74 6.38
C VAL A 191 7.95 -18.74 5.32
N GLU A 192 7.14 -19.15 4.34
CA GLU A 192 6.49 -18.23 3.41
C GLU A 192 5.14 -17.79 4.02
N VAL A 193 4.92 -16.48 4.14
CA VAL A 193 3.70 -15.90 4.70
C VAL A 193 2.99 -15.08 3.63
N ASP A 194 1.77 -15.51 3.30
CA ASP A 194 0.84 -14.75 2.47
C ASP A 194 0.17 -13.65 3.30
N ILE A 195 0.35 -12.38 2.93
CA ILE A 195 -0.21 -11.24 3.70
C ILE A 195 -1.51 -10.74 3.07
N ASN A 196 -1.58 -10.65 1.78
CA ASN A 196 -2.75 -10.34 0.94
C ASN A 196 -3.76 -9.34 1.55
N PRO A 197 -3.37 -8.13 2.00
CA PRO A 197 -4.25 -7.26 2.76
C PRO A 197 -5.35 -6.64 1.91
N LEU A 198 -6.58 -6.63 2.45
CA LEU A 198 -7.66 -5.76 2.01
C LEU A 198 -7.52 -4.40 2.70
N ILE A 199 -7.53 -3.32 1.91
CA ILE A 199 -7.34 -1.94 2.39
C ILE A 199 -8.57 -1.13 2.02
N ILE A 200 -9.19 -0.49 3.01
CA ILE A 200 -10.32 0.42 2.81
C ILE A 200 -9.91 1.80 3.31
N GLY A 201 -10.07 2.82 2.46
CA GLY A 201 -9.65 4.19 2.72
C GLY A 201 -10.76 5.21 2.52
N LEU A 202 -10.81 6.18 3.42
CA LEU A 202 -11.67 7.37 3.30
C LEU A 202 -10.81 8.62 3.50
N GLY A 203 -11.00 9.61 2.64
CA GLY A 203 -10.18 10.81 2.72
C GLY A 203 -10.66 11.99 1.91
N VAL A 204 -9.79 12.96 1.81
CA VAL A 204 -9.99 14.18 1.04
C VAL A 204 -8.84 14.36 0.05
N GLY A 205 -9.16 14.88 -1.14
CA GLY A 205 -8.17 15.17 -2.16
C GLY A 205 -8.29 16.59 -2.68
N MET A 206 -7.19 17.01 -3.31
CA MET A 206 -7.06 18.33 -3.91
C MET A 206 -6.50 18.19 -5.33
N LYS A 207 -7.06 18.96 -6.25
CA LYS A 207 -6.62 19.13 -7.65
C LYS A 207 -5.75 20.40 -7.79
N PHE A 208 -4.66 20.33 -8.57
CA PHE A 208 -3.75 21.44 -8.83
C PHE A 208 -3.00 21.32 -10.15
#